data_9fad979c33f3a7c7670eb2007e4c2649
#
_entry.id   9fad979c33f3a7c7670eb2007e4c2649
#
_cell.length_a   1.000
_cell.length_b   1.000
_cell.length_c   1.000
_cell.angle_alpha   90.00
_cell.angle_beta   90.00
_cell.angle_gamma   90.00
#
_symmetry.space_group_name_H-M   'P 1'
#
loop_
_entity.id
_entity.type
_entity.pdbx_description
1 polymer ?
#
loop_
_entity_poly.entity_id
_entity_poly.type
_entity_poly.pdbx_seq_one_letter_code
_entity_poly.pdbx_strand_id
1 'polypeptide(L)'
;SGVSVSGSAAELPADITWKSADETIGTVSEDGVFTAVKKGSVEIQLLSGDTVIGSKTLTVVEPNGLKFSKTSINAIYGDPVWLPLVATYNENPVAVCAGDITFELSSAAAGAVDPVNNGFAFTGSEASGLRNVTITAMVTRDYSISASIKVAMYSANQAIFDFDNATSGDRTFAWTREVSNAEYLPGGDGETDRYHVIDPSQPMNVTYVFGLDMVTIK
;
A
#
# COMPACT_ATOMS: atom_id res chain seq x y z
N SER A 1 -9.60 -6.26 14.28
CA SER A 1 -9.29 -7.59 14.84
C SER A 1 -10.45 -8.00 15.74
N GLY A 2 -11.31 -8.91 15.27
CA GLY A 2 -12.41 -9.42 16.06
C GLY A 2 -11.91 -10.32 17.18
N VAL A 3 -12.40 -10.12 18.39
CA VAL A 3 -12.29 -11.09 19.47
C VAL A 3 -13.26 -12.21 19.15
N SER A 4 -12.75 -13.39 18.77
CA SER A 4 -13.59 -14.57 18.66
C SER A 4 -13.74 -15.20 20.05
N VAL A 5 -14.93 -15.16 20.61
CA VAL A 5 -15.30 -15.94 21.80
C VAL A 5 -15.80 -17.28 21.28
N SER A 6 -15.09 -18.38 21.60
CA SER A 6 -15.58 -19.74 21.36
C SER A 6 -16.64 -20.07 22.45
N GLY A 7 -17.89 -19.98 22.08
CA GLY A 7 -19.05 -20.22 22.93
C GLY A 7 -20.31 -19.69 22.27
N SER A 8 -21.49 -20.03 22.77
CA SER A 8 -22.76 -19.44 22.31
C SER A 8 -22.64 -17.93 22.34
N ALA A 9 -23.12 -17.24 21.28
CA ALA A 9 -23.10 -15.79 21.19
C ALA A 9 -23.80 -15.20 22.43
N ALA A 10 -23.03 -14.76 23.41
CA ALA A 10 -23.52 -13.93 24.51
C ALA A 10 -23.47 -12.48 24.01
N GLU A 11 -24.54 -11.74 24.17
CA GLU A 11 -24.50 -10.29 23.96
C GLU A 11 -23.48 -9.69 24.93
N LEU A 12 -22.57 -8.89 24.40
CA LEU A 12 -21.61 -8.16 25.23
C LEU A 12 -22.40 -7.17 26.11
N PRO A 13 -22.02 -7.00 27.39
CA PRO A 13 -22.62 -5.97 28.24
C PRO A 13 -22.53 -4.58 27.59
N ALA A 14 -23.52 -3.73 27.86
CA ALA A 14 -23.57 -2.39 27.28
C ALA A 14 -22.54 -1.40 27.85
N ASP A 15 -21.93 -1.74 28.99
CA ASP A 15 -20.99 -0.91 29.78
C ASP A 15 -19.53 -1.39 29.65
N ILE A 16 -19.15 -1.81 28.43
CA ILE A 16 -17.80 -2.32 28.18
C ILE A 16 -16.79 -1.18 28.13
N THR A 17 -15.69 -1.33 28.84
CA THR A 17 -14.52 -0.44 28.80
C THR A 17 -13.24 -1.21 28.59
N TRP A 18 -12.28 -0.58 27.88
CA TRP A 18 -10.94 -1.09 27.70
C TRP A 18 -9.99 -0.42 28.69
N LYS A 19 -9.04 -1.17 29.21
CA LYS A 19 -8.01 -0.67 30.13
C LYS A 19 -6.65 -1.28 29.86
N SER A 20 -5.62 -0.47 29.85
CA SER A 20 -4.24 -0.92 29.91
C SER A 20 -3.80 -1.07 31.34
N ALA A 21 -3.13 -2.17 31.69
CA ALA A 21 -2.53 -2.38 32.99
C ALA A 21 -1.29 -1.52 33.20
N ASP A 22 -0.63 -1.07 32.12
CA ASP A 22 0.53 -0.17 32.16
C ASP A 22 0.55 0.74 30.93
N GLU A 23 0.06 1.96 31.09
CA GLU A 23 0.00 2.97 30.04
C GLU A 23 1.38 3.48 29.60
N THR A 24 2.43 3.22 30.38
CA THR A 24 3.80 3.57 29.97
C THR A 24 4.35 2.62 28.88
N ILE A 25 3.76 1.43 28.74
CA ILE A 25 4.08 0.46 27.69
C ILE A 25 3.14 0.62 26.52
N GLY A 26 1.86 0.85 26.77
CA GLY A 26 0.89 1.10 25.72
C GLY A 26 -0.47 1.49 26.26
N THR A 27 -1.19 2.30 25.49
CA THR A 27 -2.54 2.76 25.82
C THR A 27 -3.58 2.03 24.96
N VAL A 28 -4.83 2.05 25.39
CA VAL A 28 -5.96 1.55 24.61
C VAL A 28 -7.08 2.59 24.64
N SER A 29 -7.66 2.87 23.46
CA SER A 29 -8.79 3.80 23.32
C SER A 29 -10.11 3.15 23.74
N GLU A 30 -11.17 3.96 23.88
CA GLU A 30 -12.53 3.48 24.11
C GLU A 30 -13.03 2.53 23.03
N ASP A 31 -12.56 2.69 21.78
CA ASP A 31 -12.85 1.81 20.65
C ASP A 31 -12.01 0.52 20.61
N GLY A 32 -11.13 0.30 21.62
CA GLY A 32 -10.27 -0.87 21.71
C GLY A 32 -9.03 -0.81 20.79
N VAL A 33 -8.63 0.37 20.34
CA VAL A 33 -7.41 0.55 19.53
C VAL A 33 -6.21 0.68 20.45
N PHE A 34 -5.28 -0.28 20.37
CA PHE A 34 -4.04 -0.26 21.13
C PHE A 34 -2.98 0.63 20.45
N THR A 35 -2.36 1.49 21.24
CA THR A 35 -1.22 2.33 20.80
C THR A 35 0.01 1.99 21.64
N ALA A 36 1.06 1.49 20.99
CA ALA A 36 2.33 1.18 21.64
C ALA A 36 3.07 2.49 22.02
N VAL A 37 3.63 2.53 23.24
CA VAL A 37 4.39 3.67 23.75
C VAL A 37 5.86 3.31 23.96
N LYS A 38 6.13 2.14 24.56
CA LYS A 38 7.47 1.69 24.91
C LYS A 38 7.55 0.17 24.81
N LYS A 39 8.72 -0.34 24.48
CA LYS A 39 9.03 -1.78 24.52
C LYS A 39 8.73 -2.40 25.87
N GLY A 40 8.02 -3.51 25.87
CA GLY A 40 7.62 -4.24 27.08
C GLY A 40 6.42 -5.13 26.84
N SER A 41 5.91 -5.75 27.88
CA SER A 41 4.67 -6.53 27.84
C SER A 41 3.64 -5.89 28.75
N VAL A 42 2.42 -5.76 28.25
CA VAL A 42 1.31 -5.13 28.96
C VAL A 42 0.04 -5.98 28.80
N GLU A 43 -0.73 -6.11 29.85
CA GLU A 43 -2.05 -6.72 29.80
C GLU A 43 -3.10 -5.67 29.45
N ILE A 44 -3.88 -5.96 28.40
CA ILE A 44 -5.05 -5.18 28.03
C ILE A 44 -6.27 -5.91 28.54
N GLN A 45 -7.10 -5.21 29.28
CA GLN A 45 -8.27 -5.74 29.97
C GLN A 45 -9.55 -5.20 29.36
N LEU A 46 -10.57 -6.05 29.26
CA LEU A 46 -11.92 -5.71 28.93
C LEU A 46 -12.75 -5.79 30.22
N LEU A 47 -13.39 -4.72 30.61
CA LEU A 47 -14.18 -4.61 31.82
C LEU A 47 -15.67 -4.42 31.49
N SER A 48 -16.53 -4.93 32.37
CA SER A 48 -17.96 -4.54 32.48
C SER A 48 -18.13 -3.96 33.87
N GLY A 49 -18.34 -2.65 33.94
CA GLY A 49 -18.18 -1.90 35.18
C GLY A 49 -16.77 -2.08 35.76
N ASP A 50 -16.67 -2.54 37.02
CA ASP A 50 -15.38 -2.83 37.68
C ASP A 50 -14.88 -4.27 37.53
N THR A 51 -15.61 -5.12 36.79
CA THR A 51 -15.28 -6.54 36.63
C THR A 51 -14.53 -6.79 35.35
N VAL A 52 -13.32 -7.38 35.44
CA VAL A 52 -12.57 -7.84 34.26
C VAL A 52 -13.27 -9.07 33.68
N ILE A 53 -13.80 -8.95 32.47
CA ILE A 53 -14.49 -10.03 31.73
C ILE A 53 -13.59 -10.69 30.68
N GLY A 54 -12.45 -10.09 30.37
CA GLY A 54 -11.44 -10.65 29.47
C GLY A 54 -10.14 -9.89 29.54
N SER A 55 -9.03 -10.57 29.23
CA SER A 55 -7.73 -9.92 29.12
C SER A 55 -6.84 -10.57 28.06
N LYS A 56 -5.87 -9.79 27.57
CA LYS A 56 -4.86 -10.24 26.62
C LYS A 56 -3.54 -9.53 26.87
N THR A 57 -2.47 -10.31 27.04
CA THR A 57 -1.13 -9.75 27.08
C THR A 57 -0.66 -9.44 25.66
N LEU A 58 -0.23 -8.19 25.45
CA LEU A 58 0.43 -7.72 24.25
C LEU A 58 1.91 -7.47 24.55
N THR A 59 2.77 -7.80 23.61
CA THR A 59 4.20 -7.51 23.72
C THR A 59 4.57 -6.47 22.67
N VAL A 60 5.06 -5.33 23.13
CA VAL A 60 5.61 -4.28 22.31
C VAL A 60 7.08 -4.57 22.06
N VAL A 61 7.46 -4.68 20.82
CA VAL A 61 8.83 -4.95 20.38
C VAL A 61 9.31 -3.86 19.43
N GLU A 62 10.62 -3.66 19.35
CA GLU A 62 11.22 -2.82 18.33
C GLU A 62 11.51 -3.68 17.10
N PRO A 63 11.11 -3.26 15.90
CA PRO A 63 11.47 -3.98 14.68
C PRO A 63 12.98 -4.13 14.55
N ASN A 64 13.44 -5.32 14.18
CA ASN A 64 14.85 -5.59 13.86
C ASN A 64 15.04 -5.97 12.38
N GLY A 65 14.01 -5.82 11.56
CA GLY A 65 14.06 -6.00 10.13
C GLY A 65 12.96 -5.22 9.42
N LEU A 66 13.27 -4.74 8.21
CA LEU A 66 12.35 -4.12 7.26
C LEU A 66 12.50 -4.78 5.91
N LYS A 67 11.39 -4.94 5.20
CA LYS A 67 11.38 -5.34 3.80
C LYS A 67 10.14 -4.81 3.10
N PHE A 68 10.25 -4.55 1.82
CA PHE A 68 9.10 -4.45 0.94
C PHE A 68 8.77 -5.82 0.36
N SER A 69 7.50 -6.18 0.30
CA SER A 69 7.07 -7.47 -0.29
C SER A 69 7.15 -7.46 -1.83
N LYS A 70 7.44 -6.30 -2.43
CA LYS A 70 7.68 -6.09 -3.86
C LYS A 70 8.98 -5.29 -4.05
N THR A 71 9.64 -5.47 -5.18
CA THR A 71 10.85 -4.70 -5.55
C THR A 71 10.52 -3.37 -6.21
N SER A 72 9.33 -3.27 -6.81
CA SER A 72 8.81 -2.06 -7.46
C SER A 72 7.29 -2.01 -7.41
N ILE A 73 6.75 -0.80 -7.53
CA ILE A 73 5.32 -0.52 -7.69
C ILE A 73 5.12 0.61 -8.69
N ASN A 74 3.89 0.71 -9.20
CA ASN A 74 3.46 1.80 -10.06
C ASN A 74 2.55 2.76 -9.28
N ALA A 75 2.66 4.06 -9.52
CA ALA A 75 1.85 5.11 -8.93
C ALA A 75 1.33 6.05 -10.02
N ILE A 76 0.09 6.51 -9.88
CA ILE A 76 -0.44 7.62 -10.67
C ILE A 76 -0.18 8.90 -9.88
N TYR A 77 0.28 9.96 -10.55
CA TYR A 77 0.48 11.24 -9.88
C TYR A 77 -0.80 11.73 -9.22
N GLY A 78 -0.68 12.19 -7.99
CA GLY A 78 -1.80 12.69 -7.19
C GLY A 78 -2.61 11.61 -6.49
N ASP A 79 -2.52 10.35 -6.92
CA ASP A 79 -3.24 9.25 -6.28
C ASP A 79 -2.34 8.56 -5.24
N PRO A 80 -2.83 8.33 -4.00
CA PRO A 80 -2.05 7.61 -3.00
C PRO A 80 -1.96 6.13 -3.37
N VAL A 81 -0.73 5.59 -3.40
CA VAL A 81 -0.46 4.17 -3.58
C VAL A 81 0.08 3.57 -2.29
N TRP A 82 -0.51 2.45 -1.86
CA TRP A 82 -0.09 1.73 -0.66
C TRP A 82 1.33 1.18 -0.81
N LEU A 83 2.18 1.44 0.19
CA LEU A 83 3.53 0.89 0.27
C LEU A 83 3.49 -0.51 0.91
N PRO A 84 3.93 -1.56 0.21
CA PRO A 84 3.90 -2.94 0.72
C PRO A 84 5.06 -3.20 1.69
N LEU A 85 5.21 -2.32 2.71
CA LEU A 85 6.25 -2.42 3.73
C LEU A 85 5.85 -3.43 4.80
N VAL A 86 6.79 -4.29 5.18
CA VAL A 86 6.67 -5.26 6.26
C VAL A 86 7.81 -5.04 7.23
N ALA A 87 7.47 -4.68 8.47
CA ALA A 87 8.40 -4.68 9.57
C ALA A 87 8.41 -6.05 10.24
N THR A 88 9.57 -6.49 10.71
CA THR A 88 9.72 -7.80 11.37
C THR A 88 10.48 -7.69 12.67
N TYR A 89 10.16 -8.58 13.60
CA TYR A 89 10.96 -8.86 14.79
C TYR A 89 11.26 -10.35 14.83
N ASN A 90 12.54 -10.71 14.78
CA ASN A 90 12.99 -12.10 14.65
C ASN A 90 12.26 -12.83 13.50
N GLU A 91 12.25 -12.21 12.32
CA GLU A 91 11.62 -12.69 11.09
C GLU A 91 10.08 -12.72 11.09
N ASN A 92 9.43 -12.53 12.25
CA ASN A 92 7.97 -12.48 12.33
C ASN A 92 7.45 -11.07 12.04
N PRO A 93 6.41 -10.93 11.22
CA PRO A 93 5.78 -9.64 10.95
C PRO A 93 5.26 -8.99 12.22
N VAL A 94 5.52 -7.69 12.38
CA VAL A 94 5.02 -6.86 13.48
C VAL A 94 4.35 -5.60 12.94
N ALA A 95 3.33 -5.14 13.63
CA ALA A 95 2.72 -3.85 13.35
C ALA A 95 3.65 -2.72 13.84
N VAL A 96 3.68 -1.62 13.09
CA VAL A 96 4.44 -0.42 13.43
C VAL A 96 3.51 0.80 13.50
N CYS A 97 3.85 1.74 14.38
CA CYS A 97 3.20 3.05 14.42
C CYS A 97 3.85 3.99 13.39
N ALA A 98 3.16 5.06 13.03
CA ALA A 98 3.65 6.04 12.06
C ALA A 98 5.04 6.62 12.43
N GLY A 99 5.30 6.84 13.71
CA GLY A 99 6.58 7.37 14.20
C GLY A 99 7.73 6.37 14.27
N ASP A 100 7.47 5.08 14.06
CA ASP A 100 8.51 4.04 14.12
C ASP A 100 9.31 3.93 12.82
N ILE A 101 8.78 4.48 11.73
CA ILE A 101 9.38 4.43 10.40
C ILE A 101 9.59 5.84 9.85
N THR A 102 10.80 6.09 9.40
CA THR A 102 11.18 7.30 8.66
C THR A 102 11.37 6.95 7.20
N PHE A 103 10.95 7.84 6.30
CA PHE A 103 11.10 7.64 4.86
C PHE A 103 12.02 8.69 4.26
N GLU A 104 12.87 8.24 3.35
CA GLU A 104 13.70 9.09 2.51
C GLU A 104 13.36 8.79 1.03
N LEU A 105 13.15 9.84 0.26
CA LEU A 105 12.94 9.76 -1.17
C LEU A 105 14.22 10.16 -1.89
N SER A 106 14.60 9.46 -2.97
CA SER A 106 15.76 9.83 -3.80
C SER A 106 15.67 11.26 -4.36
N SER A 107 14.48 11.85 -4.37
CA SER A 107 14.23 13.27 -4.59
C SER A 107 13.01 13.69 -3.77
N ALA A 108 13.17 14.68 -2.90
CA ALA A 108 12.08 15.23 -2.09
C ALA A 108 10.96 15.88 -2.95
N ALA A 109 11.28 16.31 -4.18
CA ALA A 109 10.28 16.85 -5.08
C ALA A 109 9.35 15.77 -5.68
N ALA A 110 9.70 14.48 -5.57
CA ALA A 110 8.93 13.39 -6.18
C ALA A 110 7.55 13.19 -5.57
N GLY A 111 7.34 13.61 -4.32
CA GLY A 111 6.08 13.42 -3.61
C GLY A 111 6.26 13.30 -2.11
N ALA A 112 5.31 12.68 -1.45
CA ALA A 112 5.31 12.47 0.00
C ALA A 112 4.88 11.05 0.36
N VAL A 113 5.31 10.59 1.53
CA VAL A 113 4.82 9.36 2.16
C VAL A 113 4.07 9.75 3.42
N ASP A 114 2.81 9.34 3.50
CA ASP A 114 1.93 9.63 4.62
C ASP A 114 1.48 8.35 5.33
N PRO A 115 1.30 8.39 6.65
CA PRO A 115 0.69 7.29 7.38
C PRO A 115 -0.79 7.17 7.03
N VAL A 116 -1.23 5.95 6.76
CA VAL A 116 -2.62 5.61 6.46
C VAL A 116 -2.99 4.32 7.17
N ASN A 117 -4.22 4.20 7.66
CA ASN A 117 -4.83 3.00 8.26
C ASN A 117 -3.91 1.76 8.43
N ASN A 118 -3.03 1.77 9.43
CA ASN A 118 -2.08 0.69 9.74
C ASN A 118 -0.96 0.47 8.70
N GLY A 119 -0.56 1.52 7.97
CA GLY A 119 0.53 1.43 7.01
C GLY A 119 0.92 2.79 6.46
N PHE A 120 1.44 2.80 5.26
CA PHE A 120 1.94 4.01 4.61
C PHE A 120 1.52 4.03 3.14
N ALA A 121 1.23 5.22 2.63
CA ALA A 121 0.97 5.44 1.23
C ALA A 121 1.90 6.52 0.67
N PHE A 122 2.32 6.34 -0.57
CA PHE A 122 3.08 7.33 -1.32
C PHE A 122 2.15 8.05 -2.29
N THR A 123 2.24 9.37 -2.33
CA THR A 123 1.56 10.22 -3.32
C THR A 123 2.60 10.94 -4.16
N GLY A 124 2.66 10.59 -5.44
CA GLY A 124 3.60 11.17 -6.40
C GLY A 124 3.21 12.59 -6.82
N SER A 125 4.19 13.48 -7.02
CA SER A 125 3.99 14.85 -7.49
C SER A 125 4.29 14.96 -8.99
N GLU A 126 3.28 15.28 -9.80
CA GLU A 126 3.45 15.51 -11.24
C GLU A 126 4.32 16.75 -11.53
N ALA A 127 4.26 17.77 -10.65
CA ALA A 127 5.06 18.98 -10.79
C ALA A 127 6.58 18.71 -10.73
N SER A 128 7.00 17.57 -10.19
CA SER A 128 8.41 17.14 -10.16
C SER A 128 8.99 16.80 -11.53
N GLY A 129 8.13 16.41 -12.49
CA GLY A 129 8.54 15.86 -13.79
C GLY A 129 9.28 14.51 -13.71
N LEU A 130 9.43 13.96 -12.51
CA LEU A 130 10.16 12.70 -12.27
C LEU A 130 9.23 11.51 -12.57
N ARG A 131 9.72 10.55 -13.33
CA ARG A 131 8.98 9.31 -13.64
C ARG A 131 9.33 8.14 -12.74
N ASN A 132 10.40 8.27 -11.96
CA ASN A 132 10.86 7.24 -11.05
C ASN A 132 11.39 7.87 -9.77
N VAL A 133 11.11 7.23 -8.65
CA VAL A 133 11.65 7.56 -7.35
C VAL A 133 12.00 6.28 -6.60
N THR A 134 13.10 6.31 -5.84
CA THR A 134 13.38 5.26 -4.85
C THR A 134 12.94 5.77 -3.49
N ILE A 135 12.13 4.98 -2.80
CA ILE A 135 11.69 5.24 -1.43
C ILE A 135 12.47 4.29 -0.52
N THR A 136 13.17 4.85 0.45
CA THR A 136 13.86 4.09 1.49
C THR A 136 13.12 4.27 2.81
N ALA A 137 12.64 3.17 3.37
CA ALA A 137 12.06 3.11 4.71
C ALA A 137 13.16 2.73 5.71
N MET A 138 13.20 3.38 6.85
CA MET A 138 14.18 3.17 7.91
C MET A 138 13.47 3.11 9.26
N VAL A 139 13.94 2.24 10.16
CA VAL A 139 13.48 2.28 11.56
C VAL A 139 13.99 3.56 12.21
N THR A 140 13.09 4.41 12.71
CA THR A 140 13.42 5.75 13.22
C THR A 140 14.47 5.74 14.35
N ARG A 141 14.53 4.67 15.13
CA ARG A 141 15.48 4.50 16.24
C ARG A 141 16.79 3.86 15.82
N ASP A 142 16.81 3.21 14.65
CA ASP A 142 17.99 2.56 14.09
C ASP A 142 17.95 2.57 12.56
N TYR A 143 18.53 3.58 11.95
CA TYR A 143 18.56 3.78 10.50
C TYR A 143 19.38 2.72 9.74
N SER A 144 20.14 1.87 10.44
CA SER A 144 20.80 0.72 9.81
C SER A 144 19.81 -0.35 9.35
N ILE A 145 18.62 -0.36 9.97
CA ILE A 145 17.51 -1.25 9.58
C ILE A 145 16.68 -0.52 8.54
N SER A 146 16.92 -0.83 7.28
CA SER A 146 16.30 -0.13 6.16
C SER A 146 15.93 -1.07 5.02
N ALA A 147 14.99 -0.61 4.19
CA ALA A 147 14.61 -1.28 2.96
C ALA A 147 14.22 -0.24 1.91
N SER A 148 14.39 -0.56 0.62
CA SER A 148 14.07 0.36 -0.46
C SER A 148 13.15 -0.29 -1.49
N ILE A 149 12.29 0.54 -2.11
CA ILE A 149 11.41 0.16 -3.21
C ILE A 149 11.52 1.21 -4.32
N LYS A 150 11.42 0.75 -5.56
CA LYS A 150 11.33 1.63 -6.73
C LYS A 150 9.86 1.92 -7.03
N VAL A 151 9.54 3.18 -7.28
CA VAL A 151 8.20 3.60 -7.71
C VAL A 151 8.30 4.24 -9.07
N ALA A 152 7.60 3.68 -10.06
CA ALA A 152 7.40 4.29 -11.36
C ALA A 152 6.13 5.15 -11.33
N MET A 153 6.22 6.40 -11.78
CA MET A 153 5.14 7.38 -11.72
C MET A 153 4.62 7.72 -13.11
N TYR A 154 3.31 7.83 -13.23
CA TYR A 154 2.60 8.04 -14.49
C TYR A 154 1.51 9.09 -14.33
N SER A 155 1.22 9.82 -15.41
CA SER A 155 0.04 10.68 -15.46
C SER A 155 -1.24 9.84 -15.58
N ALA A 156 -2.35 10.32 -15.03
CA ALA A 156 -3.66 9.65 -15.10
C ALA A 156 -4.12 9.34 -16.54
N ASN A 157 -3.58 10.08 -17.53
CA ASN A 157 -3.89 9.89 -18.94
C ASN A 157 -2.99 8.87 -19.66
N GLN A 158 -2.06 8.22 -18.95
CA GLN A 158 -1.20 7.19 -19.52
C GLN A 158 -1.77 5.81 -19.17
N ALA A 159 -2.05 5.00 -20.20
CA ALA A 159 -2.31 3.58 -19.97
C ALA A 159 -1.01 2.89 -19.56
N ILE A 160 -1.00 2.28 -18.38
CA ILE A 160 0.15 1.54 -17.87
C ILE A 160 -0.03 0.09 -18.25
N PHE A 161 0.80 -0.40 -19.15
CA PHE A 161 0.91 -1.82 -19.45
C PHE A 161 2.17 -2.36 -18.78
N ASP A 162 2.00 -3.10 -17.69
CA ASP A 162 3.10 -3.82 -17.07
C ASP A 162 3.26 -5.18 -17.76
N PHE A 163 4.16 -5.23 -18.74
CA PHE A 163 4.53 -6.47 -19.42
C PHE A 163 5.66 -7.22 -18.73
N ASP A 164 6.27 -6.67 -17.69
CA ASP A 164 7.44 -7.25 -17.01
C ASP A 164 7.13 -8.55 -16.25
N ASN A 165 5.86 -8.84 -16.00
CA ASN A 165 5.41 -10.11 -15.45
C ASN A 165 4.89 -11.11 -16.50
N ALA A 166 4.93 -10.76 -17.77
CA ALA A 166 4.69 -11.73 -18.84
C ALA A 166 5.92 -12.63 -18.97
N THR A 167 5.92 -13.75 -18.24
CA THR A 167 6.89 -14.82 -18.49
C THR A 167 6.80 -15.17 -19.97
N SER A 168 7.93 -15.05 -20.67
CA SER A 168 8.09 -15.45 -22.05
C SER A 168 7.78 -16.94 -22.20
N GLY A 169 6.64 -17.26 -22.73
CA GLY A 169 6.22 -18.63 -22.98
C GLY A 169 4.75 -18.64 -23.35
N ASP A 170 4.48 -18.81 -24.62
CA ASP A 170 3.23 -19.25 -25.22
C ASP A 170 1.91 -18.55 -24.81
N ARG A 171 1.95 -17.26 -24.51
CA ARG A 171 0.73 -16.49 -24.36
C ARG A 171 0.51 -15.62 -25.57
N THR A 172 -0.15 -16.19 -26.58
CA THR A 172 -0.83 -15.42 -27.63
C THR A 172 -1.99 -14.68 -26.96
N PHE A 173 -1.79 -13.42 -26.63
CA PHE A 173 -2.90 -12.56 -26.22
C PHE A 173 -3.69 -12.19 -27.48
N ALA A 174 -4.85 -12.81 -27.67
CA ALA A 174 -5.84 -12.27 -28.59
C ALA A 174 -6.46 -11.04 -27.92
N TRP A 175 -6.06 -9.88 -28.35
CA TRP A 175 -6.68 -8.63 -27.93
C TRP A 175 -7.32 -7.97 -29.15
N THR A 176 -8.50 -7.44 -28.98
CA THR A 176 -9.13 -6.54 -29.93
C THR A 176 -9.07 -5.13 -29.39
N ARG A 177 -8.80 -4.21 -30.27
CA ARG A 177 -8.70 -2.80 -29.95
C ARG A 177 -9.73 -2.04 -30.77
N GLU A 178 -10.57 -1.28 -30.07
CA GLU A 178 -11.42 -0.28 -30.69
C GLU A 178 -10.80 1.09 -30.45
N VAL A 179 -10.52 1.81 -31.50
CA VAL A 179 -9.99 3.16 -31.46
C VAL A 179 -11.01 4.07 -32.11
N SER A 180 -11.46 5.06 -31.34
CA SER A 180 -12.29 6.15 -31.90
C SER A 180 -11.43 7.38 -32.11
N ASN A 181 -11.75 8.13 -33.16
CA ASN A 181 -11.06 9.37 -33.53
C ASN A 181 -9.56 9.17 -33.87
N ALA A 182 -9.18 7.98 -34.34
CA ALA A 182 -7.84 7.76 -34.86
C ALA A 182 -7.84 6.70 -35.96
N GLU A 183 -6.95 6.86 -36.92
CA GLU A 183 -6.67 5.93 -38.00
C GLU A 183 -5.39 5.15 -37.66
N TYR A 184 -5.44 3.84 -37.82
CA TYR A 184 -4.27 2.97 -37.65
C TYR A 184 -3.39 3.04 -38.90
N LEU A 185 -2.15 3.40 -38.70
CA LEU A 185 -1.11 3.38 -39.73
C LEU A 185 -0.12 2.28 -39.39
N PRO A 186 -0.17 1.12 -40.09
CA PRO A 186 0.80 0.06 -39.86
C PRO A 186 2.21 0.57 -40.19
N GLY A 187 3.16 0.29 -39.30
CA GLY A 187 4.58 0.46 -39.59
C GLY A 187 5.04 -0.54 -40.65
N GLY A 188 5.94 -0.11 -41.52
CA GLY A 188 6.67 -1.04 -42.41
C GLY A 188 7.69 -1.87 -41.59
N ASP A 189 8.39 -2.79 -42.25
CA ASP A 189 9.43 -3.59 -41.65
C ASP A 189 10.46 -2.72 -40.90
N GLY A 190 10.46 -2.81 -39.58
CA GLY A 190 11.34 -2.04 -38.70
C GLY A 190 10.78 -0.69 -38.21
N GLU A 191 9.54 -0.34 -38.56
CA GLU A 191 8.86 0.86 -38.05
C GLU A 191 7.79 0.47 -37.00
N THR A 192 7.62 1.36 -36.01
CA THR A 192 6.57 1.22 -34.98
C THR A 192 5.20 1.59 -35.56
N ASP A 193 4.19 0.80 -35.29
CA ASP A 193 2.79 1.11 -35.57
C ASP A 193 2.39 2.45 -34.94
N ARG A 194 1.65 3.27 -35.69
CA ARG A 194 1.24 4.61 -35.26
C ARG A 194 -0.27 4.78 -35.36
N TYR A 195 -0.78 5.74 -34.60
CA TYR A 195 -2.13 6.26 -34.73
C TYR A 195 -2.09 7.69 -35.16
N HIS A 196 -2.87 7.99 -36.18
CA HIS A 196 -3.13 9.36 -36.62
C HIS A 196 -4.47 9.83 -36.05
N VAL A 197 -4.46 10.89 -35.24
CA VAL A 197 -5.69 11.49 -34.69
C VAL A 197 -6.44 12.19 -35.83
N ILE A 198 -7.71 11.81 -36.04
CA ILE A 198 -8.52 12.31 -37.13
C ILE A 198 -8.95 13.76 -36.85
N ASP A 199 -9.44 14.01 -35.63
CA ASP A 199 -9.87 15.35 -35.20
C ASP A 199 -9.16 15.72 -33.88
N PRO A 200 -8.14 16.62 -33.93
CA PRO A 200 -7.40 17.02 -32.73
C PRO A 200 -8.23 17.76 -31.68
N SER A 201 -9.44 18.21 -32.00
CA SER A 201 -10.34 18.84 -31.05
C SER A 201 -11.12 17.86 -30.21
N GLN A 202 -11.10 16.57 -30.56
CA GLN A 202 -11.76 15.47 -29.85
C GLN A 202 -10.74 14.53 -29.21
N PRO A 203 -11.03 13.98 -28.03
CA PRO A 203 -10.16 13.01 -27.42
C PRO A 203 -10.08 11.72 -28.25
N MET A 204 -8.89 11.16 -28.35
CA MET A 204 -8.71 9.78 -28.83
C MET A 204 -9.08 8.83 -27.68
N ASN A 205 -10.04 7.94 -27.91
CA ASN A 205 -10.37 6.89 -26.95
C ASN A 205 -9.88 5.56 -27.48
N VAL A 206 -9.17 4.83 -26.65
CA VAL A 206 -8.68 3.49 -26.96
C VAL A 206 -9.28 2.51 -25.96
N THR A 207 -10.07 1.57 -26.47
CA THR A 207 -10.60 0.47 -25.66
C THR A 207 -9.87 -0.82 -26.02
N TYR A 208 -9.27 -1.47 -25.04
CA TYR A 208 -8.63 -2.77 -25.21
C TYR A 208 -9.52 -3.84 -24.59
N VAL A 209 -9.75 -4.90 -25.36
CA VAL A 209 -10.48 -6.09 -24.88
C VAL A 209 -9.48 -7.24 -24.83
N PHE A 210 -9.17 -7.69 -23.62
CA PHE A 210 -8.22 -8.78 -23.38
C PHE A 210 -8.97 -10.09 -23.12
N GLY A 211 -8.78 -11.08 -23.97
CA GLY A 211 -9.09 -12.50 -23.73
C GLY A 211 -10.43 -12.83 -23.09
N LEU A 212 -10.50 -13.96 -22.38
CA LEU A 212 -11.72 -14.46 -21.71
C LEU A 212 -12.11 -13.70 -20.43
N ASP A 213 -11.19 -12.93 -19.86
CA ASP A 213 -11.45 -12.04 -18.74
C ASP A 213 -11.37 -10.61 -19.23
N MET A 214 -12.52 -10.06 -19.62
CA MET A 214 -12.61 -8.69 -20.14
C MET A 214 -12.26 -7.68 -19.05
N VAL A 215 -11.11 -7.06 -19.15
CA VAL A 215 -10.79 -5.82 -18.40
C VAL A 215 -11.01 -4.65 -19.34
N THR A 216 -12.04 -3.88 -19.11
CA THR A 216 -12.25 -2.63 -19.85
C THR A 216 -11.48 -1.53 -19.13
N ILE A 217 -10.42 -1.04 -19.74
CA ILE A 217 -9.69 0.13 -19.28
C ILE A 217 -10.31 1.34 -20.01
N LYS A 218 -10.91 2.25 -19.24
CA LYS A 218 -11.43 3.53 -19.76
C LYS A 218 -10.47 4.63 -19.41
#